data_0401656b0e4f247136700e1b7facc254
#
_entry.id   0401656b0e4f247136700e1b7facc254
#
_cell.length_a   1.000
_cell.length_b   1.000
_cell.length_c   1.000
_cell.angle_alpha   90.00
_cell.angle_beta   90.00
_cell.angle_gamma   90.00
#
_symmetry.space_group_name_H-M   'P 1'
#
loop_
_entity.id
_entity.type
_entity.pdbx_description
1 polymer ?
#
loop_
_entity_poly.entity_id
_entity_poly.type
_entity_poly.pdbx_seq_one_letter_code
_entity_poly.pdbx_strand_id
1 'polypeptide(L)'
;MPGGSSGGAAACVAAQEAACAIGSDTGGSIRQPAAFCGVVGMKPTYGAVSRYGLVAFASSLDQIGPLTKNVADNALVMNAIAGKDFRDATSLDRAWGDFAGELNKGVKGLKIALPKQYFGEGISPEVKGAVLEAAKRYEALGAFVEEADLPALEYALPAYYVISSAEASSNLARFDGVKYGFRAEDYEDIDQLYLATRTQGFGKEVKRRIMLGSFVLSAGYYDAYYKKALQVRTLIQREFDRALEGRDLILAPVAPTTAYRIGEKTSDPLQMYLGDVCTVPVNIAGLPALSLPCGEDRDGLPVGMQLIGKAYSEALLYRAGYAFEQAGKEDR
;
A
#
# COMPACT_ATOMS: atom_id res chain seq x y z
N MET A 1 -12.49 6.03 -11.55
CA MET A 1 -12.58 6.29 -10.10
C MET A 1 -11.19 6.54 -9.51
N PRO A 2 -11.05 7.27 -8.36
CA PRO A 2 -9.73 7.64 -7.83
C PRO A 2 -8.97 6.50 -7.14
N GLY A 3 -9.50 5.28 -7.12
CA GLY A 3 -8.94 4.21 -6.31
C GLY A 3 -9.32 4.33 -4.83
N GLY A 4 -8.66 3.53 -3.96
CA GLY A 4 -8.97 3.47 -2.54
C GLY A 4 -7.91 2.73 -1.71
N SER A 5 -8.03 2.93 -0.38
CA SER A 5 -9.06 3.67 0.35
C SER A 5 -8.74 5.16 0.49
N SER A 6 -7.49 5.63 0.29
CA SER A 6 -7.13 7.06 0.35
C SER A 6 -7.47 7.81 -0.96
N GLY A 7 -8.59 7.45 -1.63
CA GLY A 7 -8.99 8.03 -2.91
C GLY A 7 -9.25 9.54 -2.83
N GLY A 8 -9.87 10.03 -1.75
CA GLY A 8 -10.07 11.47 -1.53
C GLY A 8 -8.76 12.23 -1.38
N ALA A 9 -7.79 11.66 -0.65
CA ALA A 9 -6.47 12.24 -0.47
C ALA A 9 -5.69 12.33 -1.81
N ALA A 10 -5.75 11.28 -2.65
CA ALA A 10 -5.13 11.33 -3.97
C ALA A 10 -5.85 12.30 -4.91
N ALA A 11 -7.19 12.30 -4.91
CA ALA A 11 -7.99 13.15 -5.79
C ALA A 11 -7.80 14.65 -5.50
N CYS A 12 -7.78 15.09 -4.23
CA CYS A 12 -7.57 16.49 -3.89
C CYS A 12 -6.19 17.01 -4.32
N VAL A 13 -5.14 16.17 -4.21
CA VAL A 13 -3.81 16.50 -4.72
C VAL A 13 -3.81 16.55 -6.25
N ALA A 14 -4.45 15.58 -6.90
CA ALA A 14 -4.55 15.56 -8.37
C ALA A 14 -5.29 16.79 -8.91
N ALA A 15 -6.39 17.17 -8.25
CA ALA A 15 -7.20 18.35 -8.60
C ALA A 15 -6.55 19.68 -8.18
N GLN A 16 -5.40 19.68 -7.51
CA GLN A 16 -4.70 20.87 -7.00
C GLN A 16 -5.49 21.63 -5.92
N GLU A 17 -6.40 20.96 -5.23
CA GLU A 17 -7.10 21.52 -4.08
C GLU A 17 -6.22 21.56 -2.82
N ALA A 18 -5.21 20.70 -2.77
CA ALA A 18 -4.19 20.67 -1.73
C ALA A 18 -2.80 20.40 -2.32
N ALA A 19 -1.77 21.02 -1.75
CA ALA A 19 -0.37 20.79 -2.13
C ALA A 19 0.10 19.36 -1.79
N CYS A 20 -0.39 18.83 -0.67
CA CYS A 20 -0.13 17.48 -0.20
C CYS A 20 -1.33 16.94 0.58
N ALA A 21 -1.38 15.63 0.73
CA ALA A 21 -2.35 14.97 1.60
C ALA A 21 -1.69 13.80 2.34
N ILE A 22 -2.30 13.37 3.43
CA ILE A 22 -1.89 12.19 4.18
C ILE A 22 -2.91 11.09 3.94
N GLY A 23 -2.42 9.90 3.63
CA GLY A 23 -3.24 8.69 3.48
C GLY A 23 -2.82 7.59 4.44
N SER A 24 -3.54 6.47 4.38
CA SER A 24 -3.17 5.24 5.06
C SER A 24 -3.12 4.07 4.08
N ASP A 25 -2.20 3.13 4.30
CA ASP A 25 -1.94 2.00 3.41
C ASP A 25 -1.82 0.71 4.23
N THR A 26 -2.81 -0.13 4.13
CA THR A 26 -2.86 -1.45 4.77
C THR A 26 -2.59 -2.58 3.76
N GLY A 27 -3.01 -2.38 2.51
CA GLY A 27 -2.84 -3.33 1.41
C GLY A 27 -2.58 -2.66 0.06
N GLY A 28 -2.32 -1.34 0.03
CA GLY A 28 -2.15 -0.55 -1.19
C GLY A 28 -2.89 0.77 -1.17
N SER A 29 -3.54 1.12 -0.05
CA SER A 29 -4.52 2.22 0.01
C SER A 29 -3.95 3.64 -0.09
N ILE A 30 -2.63 3.84 -0.15
CA ILE A 30 -1.95 5.06 -0.63
C ILE A 30 -1.53 4.88 -2.09
N ARG A 31 -0.88 3.76 -2.41
CA ARG A 31 -0.21 3.52 -3.68
C ARG A 31 -1.18 3.35 -4.84
N GLN A 32 -2.25 2.57 -4.66
CA GLN A 32 -3.26 2.39 -5.70
C GLN A 32 -3.95 3.71 -6.09
N PRO A 33 -4.51 4.50 -5.14
CA PRO A 33 -5.11 5.78 -5.51
C PRO A 33 -4.08 6.78 -6.06
N ALA A 34 -2.82 6.75 -5.62
CA ALA A 34 -1.76 7.54 -6.24
C ALA A 34 -1.57 7.17 -7.72
N ALA A 35 -1.52 5.88 -8.04
CA ALA A 35 -1.42 5.38 -9.41
C ALA A 35 -2.61 5.80 -10.27
N PHE A 36 -3.84 5.64 -9.76
CA PHE A 36 -5.07 5.96 -10.51
C PHE A 36 -5.29 7.46 -10.73
N CYS A 37 -4.78 8.30 -9.82
CA CYS A 37 -4.88 9.75 -9.91
C CYS A 37 -3.65 10.42 -10.55
N GLY A 38 -2.62 9.67 -10.93
CA GLY A 38 -1.41 10.22 -11.54
C GLY A 38 -0.60 11.11 -10.58
N VAL A 39 -0.54 10.74 -9.30
CA VAL A 39 0.22 11.45 -8.25
C VAL A 39 1.24 10.53 -7.60
N VAL A 40 2.13 11.09 -6.78
CA VAL A 40 3.14 10.35 -6.02
C VAL A 40 2.59 9.97 -4.65
N GLY A 41 2.77 8.70 -4.26
CA GLY A 41 2.35 8.20 -2.95
C GLY A 41 3.41 7.31 -2.31
N MET A 42 3.80 7.62 -1.07
CA MET A 42 4.76 6.82 -0.31
C MET A 42 4.06 6.00 0.76
N LYS A 43 4.26 4.69 0.71
CA LYS A 43 4.07 3.81 1.85
C LYS A 43 5.43 3.57 2.51
N PRO A 44 5.74 4.20 3.65
CA PRO A 44 7.05 4.01 4.27
C PRO A 44 7.19 2.66 4.96
N THR A 45 8.36 2.38 5.49
CA THR A 45 8.62 1.24 6.36
C THR A 45 7.63 1.22 7.53
N TYR A 46 7.15 0.04 7.90
CA TYR A 46 6.24 -0.11 9.03
C TYR A 46 6.84 0.52 10.31
N GLY A 47 6.07 1.41 10.95
CA GLY A 47 6.48 2.12 12.15
C GLY A 47 7.32 3.39 11.91
N ALA A 48 7.60 3.76 10.65
CA ALA A 48 8.33 5.00 10.32
C ALA A 48 7.53 6.27 10.65
N VAL A 49 6.21 6.22 10.49
CA VAL A 49 5.27 7.30 10.80
C VAL A 49 4.31 6.81 11.88
N SER A 50 4.05 7.65 12.88
CA SER A 50 3.08 7.36 13.95
C SER A 50 1.68 7.15 13.38
N ARG A 51 0.96 6.18 13.95
CA ARG A 51 -0.46 5.90 13.65
C ARG A 51 -1.39 6.45 14.72
N TYR A 52 -0.87 7.24 15.65
CA TYR A 52 -1.70 7.88 16.67
C TYR A 52 -2.76 8.78 16.01
N GLY A 53 -4.03 8.57 16.35
CA GLY A 53 -5.16 9.25 15.70
C GLY A 53 -5.78 8.50 14.52
N LEU A 54 -5.13 7.45 13.99
CA LEU A 54 -5.71 6.58 12.97
C LEU A 54 -6.58 5.50 13.62
N VAL A 55 -7.81 5.33 13.14
CA VAL A 55 -8.65 4.18 13.50
C VAL A 55 -8.00 2.91 12.96
N ALA A 56 -7.61 1.99 13.85
CA ALA A 56 -6.91 0.77 13.46
C ALA A 56 -7.82 -0.16 12.66
N PHE A 57 -7.36 -0.57 11.48
CA PHE A 57 -7.96 -1.64 10.70
C PHE A 57 -7.19 -2.95 10.89
N ALA A 58 -5.96 -3.03 10.43
CA ALA A 58 -5.07 -4.18 10.62
C ALA A 58 -3.73 -3.70 11.23
N SER A 59 -3.61 -3.81 12.54
CA SER A 59 -2.55 -3.18 13.33
C SER A 59 -1.13 -3.59 12.91
N SER A 60 -0.96 -4.79 12.36
CA SER A 60 0.35 -5.27 11.88
C SER A 60 0.69 -4.85 10.44
N LEU A 61 -0.23 -4.15 9.76
CA LEU A 61 -0.12 -3.78 8.34
C LEU A 61 -0.33 -2.28 8.09
N ASP A 62 -1.19 -1.62 8.88
CA ASP A 62 -1.54 -0.21 8.70
C ASP A 62 -0.33 0.69 8.74
N GLN A 63 -0.22 1.59 7.75
CA GLN A 63 0.86 2.57 7.66
C GLN A 63 0.32 3.90 7.14
N ILE A 64 0.81 5.02 7.69
CA ILE A 64 0.52 6.37 7.22
C ILE A 64 1.63 6.82 6.28
N GLY A 65 1.27 7.59 5.24
CA GLY A 65 2.23 8.18 4.33
C GLY A 65 1.66 9.30 3.47
N PRO A 66 2.54 10.08 2.81
CA PRO A 66 2.17 11.26 2.05
C PRO A 66 1.74 10.94 0.62
N LEU A 67 0.87 11.84 0.09
CA LEU A 67 0.52 11.95 -1.33
C LEU A 67 0.81 13.37 -1.81
N THR A 68 1.46 13.53 -2.96
CA THR A 68 1.89 14.82 -3.52
C THR A 68 1.93 14.76 -5.05
N LYS A 69 2.08 15.93 -5.69
CA LYS A 69 2.18 16.01 -7.16
C LYS A 69 3.51 15.49 -7.71
N ASN A 70 4.58 15.58 -6.94
CA ASN A 70 5.93 15.23 -7.36
C ASN A 70 6.72 14.56 -6.22
N VAL A 71 7.84 13.96 -6.58
CA VAL A 71 8.68 13.20 -5.65
C VAL A 71 9.37 14.10 -4.63
N ALA A 72 9.79 15.31 -5.01
CA ALA A 72 10.48 16.22 -4.09
C ALA A 72 9.57 16.69 -2.96
N ASP A 73 8.32 17.09 -3.28
CA ASP A 73 7.34 17.47 -2.27
C ASP A 73 7.00 16.30 -1.34
N ASN A 74 6.95 15.08 -1.89
CA ASN A 74 6.68 13.87 -1.12
C ASN A 74 7.80 13.62 -0.08
N ALA A 75 9.05 13.80 -0.48
CA ALA A 75 10.21 13.69 0.42
C ALA A 75 10.18 14.75 1.53
N LEU A 76 9.78 15.99 1.20
CA LEU A 76 9.64 17.08 2.18
C LEU A 76 8.54 16.78 3.21
N VAL A 77 7.38 16.30 2.76
CA VAL A 77 6.30 15.89 3.68
C VAL A 77 6.75 14.72 4.54
N MET A 78 7.47 13.75 3.96
CA MET A 78 8.00 12.61 4.71
C MET A 78 8.98 13.04 5.80
N ASN A 79 9.85 14.04 5.53
CA ASN A 79 10.72 14.64 6.55
C ASN A 79 9.94 15.21 7.74
N ALA A 80 8.75 15.75 7.50
CA ALA A 80 7.92 16.34 8.54
C ALA A 80 7.16 15.32 9.39
N ILE A 81 6.81 14.15 8.83
CA ILE A 81 5.94 13.17 9.51
C ILE A 81 6.66 11.92 10.03
N ALA A 82 7.87 11.63 9.51
CA ALA A 82 8.65 10.49 9.99
C ALA A 82 9.28 10.80 11.35
N GLY A 83 9.20 9.87 12.28
CA GLY A 83 9.81 10.05 13.60
C GLY A 83 9.15 9.24 14.69
N LYS A 84 9.77 9.29 15.89
CA LYS A 84 9.25 8.64 17.10
C LYS A 84 8.07 9.41 17.68
N ASP A 85 6.99 8.71 17.91
CA ASP A 85 5.87 9.20 18.72
C ASP A 85 5.64 8.24 19.90
N PHE A 86 5.77 8.73 21.12
CA PHE A 86 5.57 7.93 22.33
C PHE A 86 4.12 7.49 22.56
N ARG A 87 3.16 8.05 21.82
CA ARG A 87 1.75 7.65 21.86
C ARG A 87 1.43 6.46 20.96
N ASP A 88 2.35 6.07 20.07
CA ASP A 88 2.24 4.87 19.25
C ASP A 88 3.38 3.90 19.60
N ALA A 89 3.03 2.79 20.23
CA ALA A 89 3.99 1.75 20.63
C ALA A 89 4.74 1.10 19.45
N THR A 90 4.22 1.22 18.23
CA THR A 90 4.85 0.67 17.02
C THR A 90 5.75 1.68 16.32
N SER A 91 5.72 2.96 16.73
CA SER A 91 6.57 4.00 16.17
C SER A 91 8.03 3.74 16.52
N LEU A 92 8.88 3.69 15.49
CA LEU A 92 10.30 3.33 15.62
C LEU A 92 11.12 4.50 16.17
N ASP A 93 11.98 4.19 17.14
CA ASP A 93 12.97 5.11 17.67
C ASP A 93 14.23 5.08 16.79
N ARG A 94 14.22 5.91 15.76
CA ARG A 94 15.28 5.96 14.75
C ARG A 94 15.45 7.37 14.22
N ALA A 95 16.70 7.77 13.95
CA ALA A 95 17.00 8.93 13.13
C ALA A 95 16.77 8.59 11.65
N TRP A 96 15.85 9.31 11.00
CA TRP A 96 15.46 9.05 9.60
C TRP A 96 16.34 9.78 8.59
N GLY A 97 17.06 10.82 8.99
CA GLY A 97 17.84 11.66 8.09
C GLY A 97 16.98 12.59 7.23
N ASP A 98 17.59 13.15 6.19
CA ASP A 98 16.90 14.00 5.23
C ASP A 98 16.56 13.21 3.97
N PHE A 99 15.29 12.93 3.75
CA PHE A 99 14.81 12.20 2.56
C PHE A 99 14.99 13.00 1.27
N ALA A 100 15.08 14.33 1.34
CA ALA A 100 15.29 15.18 0.18
C ALA A 100 16.78 15.36 -0.15
N GLY A 101 17.69 15.09 0.79
CA GLY A 101 19.12 15.36 0.64
C GLY A 101 19.83 14.53 -0.43
N GLU A 102 19.23 13.42 -0.87
CA GLU A 102 19.81 12.51 -1.85
C GLU A 102 19.18 12.58 -3.25
N LEU A 103 18.18 13.40 -3.46
CA LEU A 103 17.39 13.43 -4.70
C LEU A 103 18.23 13.56 -5.96
N ASN A 104 19.27 14.41 -5.95
CA ASN A 104 20.10 14.70 -7.10
C ASN A 104 21.25 13.71 -7.36
N LYS A 105 21.36 12.61 -6.59
CA LYS A 105 22.46 11.65 -6.75
C LYS A 105 22.32 10.72 -7.96
N GLY A 106 21.18 10.77 -8.68
CA GLY A 106 20.90 9.90 -9.84
C GLY A 106 20.84 8.43 -9.49
N VAL A 107 20.76 7.57 -10.52
CA VAL A 107 20.56 6.11 -10.35
C VAL A 107 21.67 5.27 -10.96
N LYS A 108 22.73 5.91 -11.46
CA LYS A 108 23.85 5.20 -12.10
C LYS A 108 24.45 4.16 -11.15
N GLY A 109 24.53 2.93 -11.64
CA GLY A 109 25.09 1.79 -10.91
C GLY A 109 24.12 1.08 -9.98
N LEU A 110 22.89 1.61 -9.75
CA LEU A 110 21.88 0.91 -8.97
C LEU A 110 21.43 -0.36 -9.68
N LYS A 111 21.16 -1.41 -8.89
CA LYS A 111 20.62 -2.68 -9.37
C LYS A 111 19.14 -2.78 -9.01
N ILE A 112 18.31 -2.94 -10.03
CA ILE A 112 16.85 -2.98 -9.92
C ILE A 112 16.37 -4.38 -10.30
N ALA A 113 15.67 -5.04 -9.39
CA ALA A 113 15.03 -6.31 -9.66
C ALA A 113 13.67 -6.13 -10.34
N LEU A 114 13.38 -6.99 -11.32
CA LEU A 114 12.10 -7.04 -12.04
C LEU A 114 11.46 -8.43 -11.82
N PRO A 115 10.61 -8.61 -10.79
CA PRO A 115 10.06 -9.93 -10.48
C PRO A 115 9.03 -10.38 -11.52
N LYS A 116 9.20 -11.59 -12.05
CA LYS A 116 8.32 -12.18 -13.07
C LYS A 116 6.85 -12.21 -12.68
N GLN A 117 6.57 -12.46 -11.40
CA GLN A 117 5.21 -12.59 -10.88
C GLN A 117 4.38 -11.31 -11.00
N TYR A 118 5.02 -10.15 -11.02
CA TYR A 118 4.33 -8.86 -11.24
C TYR A 118 3.97 -8.59 -12.72
N PHE A 119 4.39 -9.47 -13.64
CA PHE A 119 4.15 -9.36 -15.09
C PHE A 119 3.40 -10.58 -15.65
N GLY A 120 2.79 -11.39 -14.78
CA GLY A 120 2.02 -12.59 -15.12
C GLY A 120 0.64 -12.31 -15.70
N GLU A 121 -0.19 -13.34 -15.70
CA GLU A 121 -1.60 -13.24 -16.06
C GLU A 121 -2.36 -12.29 -15.13
N GLY A 122 -3.36 -11.59 -15.65
CA GLY A 122 -4.18 -10.62 -14.88
C GLY A 122 -3.65 -9.19 -14.88
N ILE A 123 -2.40 -8.95 -15.29
CA ILE A 123 -1.88 -7.60 -15.50
C ILE A 123 -2.17 -7.16 -16.94
N SER A 124 -2.81 -6.00 -17.12
CA SER A 124 -3.14 -5.51 -18.46
C SER A 124 -1.90 -5.27 -19.32
N PRO A 125 -1.98 -5.48 -20.64
CA PRO A 125 -0.84 -5.24 -21.54
C PRO A 125 -0.32 -3.79 -21.48
N GLU A 126 -1.21 -2.83 -21.29
CA GLU A 126 -0.85 -1.41 -21.20
C GLU A 126 -0.04 -1.13 -19.91
N VAL A 127 -0.49 -1.64 -18.75
CA VAL A 127 0.26 -1.51 -17.50
C VAL A 127 1.61 -2.22 -17.59
N LYS A 128 1.63 -3.45 -18.10
CA LYS A 128 2.88 -4.20 -18.32
C LYS A 128 3.84 -3.43 -19.22
N GLY A 129 3.36 -2.91 -20.35
CA GLY A 129 4.15 -2.13 -21.32
C GLY A 129 4.75 -0.88 -20.68
N ALA A 130 3.94 -0.08 -19.99
CA ALA A 130 4.40 1.16 -19.35
C ALA A 130 5.49 0.91 -18.28
N VAL A 131 5.33 -0.13 -17.46
CA VAL A 131 6.32 -0.45 -16.41
C VAL A 131 7.61 -1.02 -17.02
N LEU A 132 7.53 -1.80 -18.11
CA LEU A 132 8.72 -2.27 -18.83
C LEU A 132 9.46 -1.12 -19.53
N GLU A 133 8.75 -0.13 -20.08
CA GLU A 133 9.38 1.09 -20.60
C GLU A 133 10.03 1.92 -19.49
N ALA A 134 9.43 1.97 -18.30
CA ALA A 134 10.07 2.59 -17.15
C ALA A 134 11.38 1.87 -16.75
N ALA A 135 11.41 0.53 -16.84
CA ALA A 135 12.63 -0.25 -16.63
C ALA A 135 13.73 0.14 -17.61
N LYS A 136 13.42 0.23 -18.91
CA LYS A 136 14.37 0.69 -19.95
C LYS A 136 14.87 2.12 -19.70
N ARG A 137 13.99 3.00 -19.21
CA ARG A 137 14.40 4.37 -18.82
C ARG A 137 15.41 4.34 -17.68
N TYR A 138 15.24 3.48 -16.67
CA TYR A 138 16.25 3.30 -15.63
C TYR A 138 17.58 2.78 -16.19
N GLU A 139 17.57 1.87 -17.17
CA GLU A 139 18.79 1.41 -17.84
C GLU A 139 19.48 2.57 -18.60
N ALA A 140 18.71 3.39 -19.31
CA ALA A 140 19.23 4.59 -19.98
C ALA A 140 19.86 5.60 -19.00
N LEU A 141 19.35 5.69 -17.77
CA LEU A 141 19.92 6.50 -16.69
C LEU A 141 21.13 5.83 -16.00
N GLY A 142 21.56 4.65 -16.47
CA GLY A 142 22.74 3.94 -16.01
C GLY A 142 22.51 2.98 -14.84
N ALA A 143 21.28 2.61 -14.52
CA ALA A 143 20.97 1.51 -13.62
C ALA A 143 21.09 0.15 -14.34
N PHE A 144 21.20 -0.92 -13.58
CA PHE A 144 21.15 -2.30 -14.09
C PHE A 144 19.80 -2.91 -13.72
N VAL A 145 19.05 -3.40 -14.72
CA VAL A 145 17.77 -4.08 -14.49
C VAL A 145 17.96 -5.58 -14.69
N GLU A 146 17.55 -6.36 -13.70
CA GLU A 146 17.70 -7.82 -13.69
C GLU A 146 16.37 -8.50 -13.37
N GLU A 147 16.06 -9.60 -14.04
CA GLU A 147 14.91 -10.43 -13.63
C GLU A 147 15.11 -11.03 -12.24
N ALA A 148 14.01 -11.18 -11.52
CA ALA A 148 13.94 -11.84 -10.22
C ALA A 148 12.76 -12.81 -10.18
N ASP A 149 12.78 -13.71 -9.20
CA ASP A 149 11.73 -14.71 -9.02
C ASP A 149 11.27 -14.71 -7.56
N LEU A 150 9.98 -14.46 -7.33
CA LEU A 150 9.33 -14.41 -6.01
C LEU A 150 8.06 -15.29 -6.02
N PRO A 151 8.20 -16.62 -6.11
CA PRO A 151 7.05 -17.52 -6.31
C PRO A 151 6.01 -17.46 -5.20
N ALA A 152 6.38 -17.17 -3.93
CA ALA A 152 5.41 -17.09 -2.84
C ALA A 152 4.49 -15.86 -2.92
N LEU A 153 4.67 -14.93 -3.87
CA LEU A 153 3.74 -13.81 -4.05
C LEU A 153 2.31 -14.28 -4.40
N GLU A 154 2.14 -15.46 -4.99
CA GLU A 154 0.82 -16.04 -5.26
C GLU A 154 -0.03 -16.22 -3.98
N TYR A 155 0.62 -16.43 -2.82
CA TYR A 155 -0.05 -16.60 -1.53
C TYR A 155 -0.30 -15.29 -0.78
N ALA A 156 0.18 -14.15 -1.29
CA ALA A 156 0.13 -12.90 -0.56
C ALA A 156 -1.29 -12.40 -0.34
N LEU A 157 -2.11 -12.45 -1.39
CA LEU A 157 -3.49 -11.97 -1.33
C LEU A 157 -4.36 -12.78 -0.35
N PRO A 158 -4.40 -14.13 -0.42
CA PRO A 158 -5.09 -14.94 0.59
C PRO A 158 -4.59 -14.71 2.02
N ALA A 159 -3.27 -14.67 2.22
CA ALA A 159 -2.69 -14.42 3.54
C ALA A 159 -3.09 -13.05 4.10
N TYR A 160 -3.08 -12.02 3.26
CA TYR A 160 -3.51 -10.67 3.63
C TYR A 160 -4.97 -10.66 4.11
N TYR A 161 -5.89 -11.28 3.36
CA TYR A 161 -7.31 -11.26 3.73
C TYR A 161 -7.59 -12.03 5.03
N VAL A 162 -6.85 -13.08 5.31
CA VAL A 162 -6.92 -13.79 6.59
C VAL A 162 -6.40 -12.90 7.72
N ILE A 163 -5.18 -12.36 7.59
CA ILE A 163 -4.55 -11.53 8.64
C ILE A 163 -5.35 -10.25 8.87
N SER A 164 -5.65 -9.51 7.82
CA SER A 164 -6.34 -8.22 7.94
C SER A 164 -7.76 -8.36 8.50
N SER A 165 -8.49 -9.41 8.13
CA SER A 165 -9.83 -9.66 8.68
C SER A 165 -9.77 -10.08 10.14
N ALA A 166 -8.81 -10.93 10.54
CA ALA A 166 -8.59 -11.32 11.90
C ALA A 166 -8.31 -10.10 12.81
N GLU A 167 -7.38 -9.25 12.37
CA GLU A 167 -7.02 -8.03 13.10
C GLU A 167 -8.16 -7.00 13.10
N ALA A 168 -8.88 -6.83 11.99
CA ALA A 168 -10.04 -5.96 11.90
C ALA A 168 -11.15 -6.39 12.88
N SER A 169 -11.45 -7.70 12.99
CA SER A 169 -12.46 -8.20 13.93
C SER A 169 -12.10 -7.83 15.37
N SER A 170 -10.83 -7.92 15.74
CA SER A 170 -10.33 -7.57 17.07
C SER A 170 -10.32 -6.05 17.29
N ASN A 171 -9.82 -5.27 16.32
CA ASN A 171 -9.72 -3.82 16.42
C ASN A 171 -11.09 -3.14 16.45
N LEU A 172 -12.04 -3.61 15.66
CA LEU A 172 -13.38 -3.04 15.58
C LEU A 172 -14.32 -3.53 16.69
N ALA A 173 -13.89 -4.49 17.51
CA ALA A 173 -14.65 -4.95 18.68
C ALA A 173 -14.90 -3.83 19.70
N ARG A 174 -13.98 -2.86 19.79
CA ARG A 174 -14.08 -1.71 20.70
C ARG A 174 -15.17 -0.69 20.37
N PHE A 175 -15.69 -0.71 19.13
CA PHE A 175 -16.79 0.16 18.70
C PHE A 175 -18.12 -0.53 18.98
N ASP A 176 -18.53 -0.48 20.25
CA ASP A 176 -19.69 -1.18 20.80
C ASP A 176 -20.84 -0.25 21.21
N GLY A 177 -20.63 1.08 21.08
CA GLY A 177 -21.62 2.10 21.47
C GLY A 177 -21.65 2.41 22.96
N VAL A 178 -20.75 1.82 23.76
CA VAL A 178 -20.68 2.07 25.21
C VAL A 178 -19.72 3.21 25.54
N LYS A 179 -18.44 3.10 25.12
CA LYS A 179 -17.42 4.12 25.41
C LYS A 179 -17.32 5.19 24.34
N TYR A 180 -17.44 4.81 23.06
CA TYR A 180 -17.29 5.69 21.92
C TYR A 180 -17.86 5.07 20.65
N GLY A 181 -17.97 5.88 19.59
CA GLY A 181 -18.55 5.51 18.33
C GLY A 181 -20.06 5.72 18.29
N PHE A 182 -20.67 5.23 17.22
CA PHE A 182 -22.12 5.23 17.06
C PHE A 182 -22.77 4.35 18.13
N ARG A 183 -23.89 4.82 18.70
CA ARG A 183 -24.76 4.08 19.62
C ARG A 183 -26.19 4.08 19.08
N ALA A 184 -26.82 2.92 19.00
CA ALA A 184 -28.23 2.81 18.66
C ALA A 184 -29.09 3.48 19.75
N GLU A 185 -30.17 4.12 19.31
CA GLU A 185 -31.10 4.81 20.23
C GLU A 185 -32.09 3.85 20.85
N ASP A 186 -32.58 2.87 20.07
CA ASP A 186 -33.62 1.92 20.48
C ASP A 186 -33.03 0.57 20.88
N TYR A 187 -33.10 0.22 22.14
CA TYR A 187 -32.74 -1.10 22.72
C TYR A 187 -33.40 -1.31 24.07
N GLU A 188 -33.70 -2.55 24.39
CA GLU A 188 -34.35 -2.94 25.67
C GLU A 188 -33.32 -3.35 26.74
N ASP A 189 -32.22 -3.98 26.29
CA ASP A 189 -31.15 -4.48 27.13
C ASP A 189 -29.77 -4.31 26.53
N ILE A 190 -28.71 -4.76 27.22
CA ILE A 190 -27.33 -4.62 26.82
C ILE A 190 -27.01 -5.44 25.55
N ASP A 191 -27.61 -6.60 25.38
CA ASP A 191 -27.39 -7.46 24.24
C ASP A 191 -27.99 -6.83 22.97
N GLN A 192 -29.19 -6.27 23.10
CA GLN A 192 -29.84 -5.51 22.03
C GLN A 192 -29.06 -4.22 21.70
N LEU A 193 -28.50 -3.52 22.69
CA LEU A 193 -27.64 -2.37 22.45
C LEU A 193 -26.47 -2.75 21.53
N TYR A 194 -25.74 -3.82 21.88
CA TYR A 194 -24.61 -4.28 21.03
C TYR A 194 -25.08 -4.70 19.64
N LEU A 195 -26.14 -5.49 19.54
CA LEU A 195 -26.67 -5.97 18.26
C LEU A 195 -27.11 -4.81 17.36
N ALA A 196 -27.93 -3.91 17.87
CA ALA A 196 -28.47 -2.77 17.12
C ALA A 196 -27.34 -1.82 16.71
N THR A 197 -26.44 -1.45 17.64
CA THR A 197 -25.30 -0.56 17.37
C THR A 197 -24.40 -1.10 16.27
N ARG A 198 -24.01 -2.37 16.35
CA ARG A 198 -23.11 -2.97 15.35
C ARG A 198 -23.82 -3.23 14.03
N THR A 199 -25.12 -3.51 14.05
CA THR A 199 -25.92 -3.69 12.84
C THR A 199 -26.10 -2.40 12.07
N GLN A 200 -26.38 -1.29 12.73
CA GLN A 200 -26.61 0.02 12.14
C GLN A 200 -25.31 0.76 11.85
N GLY A 201 -24.32 0.69 12.75
CA GLY A 201 -23.07 1.46 12.67
C GLY A 201 -22.04 0.92 11.67
N PHE A 202 -22.08 -0.36 11.31
CA PHE A 202 -21.13 -0.95 10.35
C PHE A 202 -21.76 -1.22 8.99
N GLY A 203 -21.06 -0.80 7.92
CA GLY A 203 -21.42 -1.13 6.56
C GLY A 203 -21.24 -2.63 6.23
N LYS A 204 -21.76 -3.06 5.08
CA LYS A 204 -21.74 -4.48 4.66
C LYS A 204 -20.33 -5.08 4.58
N GLU A 205 -19.36 -4.35 4.02
CA GLU A 205 -17.99 -4.85 3.88
C GLU A 205 -17.30 -4.98 5.24
N VAL A 206 -17.49 -4.00 6.14
CA VAL A 206 -16.93 -4.06 7.50
C VAL A 206 -17.49 -5.26 8.25
N LYS A 207 -18.79 -5.50 8.18
CA LYS A 207 -19.44 -6.69 8.79
C LYS A 207 -18.88 -8.01 8.22
N ARG A 208 -18.65 -8.07 6.89
CA ARG A 208 -18.04 -9.24 6.24
C ARG A 208 -16.64 -9.51 6.80
N ARG A 209 -15.80 -8.46 6.95
CA ARG A 209 -14.45 -8.60 7.52
C ARG A 209 -14.46 -9.02 8.97
N ILE A 210 -15.38 -8.48 9.79
CA ILE A 210 -15.55 -8.88 11.19
C ILE A 210 -15.94 -10.35 11.27
N MET A 211 -16.93 -10.80 10.47
CA MET A 211 -17.38 -12.20 10.48
C MET A 211 -16.26 -13.15 10.03
N LEU A 212 -15.57 -12.83 8.94
CA LEU A 212 -14.44 -13.62 8.45
C LEU A 212 -13.32 -13.68 9.50
N GLY A 213 -12.99 -12.55 10.11
CA GLY A 213 -11.96 -12.48 11.15
C GLY A 213 -12.31 -13.31 12.38
N SER A 214 -13.56 -13.22 12.85
CA SER A 214 -14.04 -14.03 13.97
C SER A 214 -14.01 -15.53 13.65
N PHE A 215 -14.34 -15.91 12.42
CA PHE A 215 -14.26 -17.29 11.95
C PHE A 215 -12.82 -17.81 11.96
N VAL A 216 -11.87 -17.10 11.35
CA VAL A 216 -10.48 -17.57 11.25
C VAL A 216 -9.74 -17.54 12.60
N LEU A 217 -10.25 -16.82 13.60
CA LEU A 217 -9.72 -16.80 14.97
C LEU A 217 -10.41 -17.81 15.89
N SER A 218 -11.50 -18.46 15.45
CA SER A 218 -12.24 -19.39 16.30
C SER A 218 -11.50 -20.71 16.53
N ALA A 219 -11.89 -21.42 17.60
CA ALA A 219 -11.31 -22.71 17.94
C ALA A 219 -11.43 -23.71 16.79
N GLY A 220 -10.35 -24.42 16.46
CA GLY A 220 -10.26 -25.35 15.34
C GLY A 220 -9.89 -24.72 14.00
N TYR A 221 -10.06 -23.41 13.81
CA TYR A 221 -9.71 -22.71 12.57
C TYR A 221 -8.46 -21.83 12.70
N TYR A 222 -8.10 -21.42 13.91
CA TYR A 222 -6.94 -20.60 14.19
C TYR A 222 -5.64 -21.16 13.60
N ASP A 223 -5.33 -22.42 13.87
CA ASP A 223 -4.12 -23.08 13.37
C ASP A 223 -4.17 -23.30 11.85
N ALA A 224 -5.33 -23.64 11.33
CA ALA A 224 -5.54 -23.95 9.91
C ALA A 224 -5.44 -22.70 9.01
N TYR A 225 -5.86 -21.54 9.49
CA TYR A 225 -5.94 -20.31 8.69
C TYR A 225 -5.01 -19.21 9.20
N TYR A 226 -5.23 -18.69 10.43
CA TYR A 226 -4.50 -17.51 10.90
C TYR A 226 -3.02 -17.78 11.10
N LYS A 227 -2.68 -18.83 11.82
CA LYS A 227 -1.29 -19.24 12.04
C LYS A 227 -0.58 -19.58 10.72
N LYS A 228 -1.28 -20.24 9.80
CA LYS A 228 -0.74 -20.53 8.47
C LYS A 228 -0.50 -19.28 7.65
N ALA A 229 -1.40 -18.30 7.72
CA ALA A 229 -1.20 -17.01 7.05
C ALA A 229 0.02 -16.24 7.61
N LEU A 230 0.28 -16.31 8.92
CA LEU A 230 1.50 -15.75 9.52
C LEU A 230 2.78 -16.48 9.06
N GLN A 231 2.72 -17.79 8.84
CA GLN A 231 3.84 -18.55 8.26
C GLN A 231 4.11 -18.14 6.81
N VAL A 232 3.04 -17.96 6.02
CA VAL A 232 3.13 -17.43 4.64
C VAL A 232 3.70 -16.01 4.64
N ARG A 233 3.30 -15.15 5.58
CA ARG A 233 3.91 -13.82 5.75
C ARG A 233 5.43 -13.91 5.89
N THR A 234 5.92 -14.81 6.75
CA THR A 234 7.37 -15.01 6.93
C THR A 234 8.05 -15.51 5.65
N LEU A 235 7.39 -16.38 4.89
CA LEU A 235 7.90 -16.85 3.61
C LEU A 235 8.04 -15.71 2.61
N ILE A 236 7.01 -14.87 2.46
CA ILE A 236 7.02 -13.70 1.57
C ILE A 236 8.13 -12.71 1.99
N GLN A 237 8.28 -12.43 3.28
CA GLN A 237 9.37 -11.58 3.78
C GLN A 237 10.73 -12.09 3.33
N ARG A 238 11.00 -13.40 3.51
CA ARG A 238 12.26 -14.03 3.08
C ARG A 238 12.50 -13.97 1.58
N GLU A 239 11.44 -14.01 0.76
CA GLU A 239 11.58 -13.87 -0.68
C GLU A 239 11.96 -12.45 -1.09
N PHE A 240 11.34 -11.44 -0.47
CA PHE A 240 11.76 -10.05 -0.69
C PHE A 240 13.21 -9.82 -0.23
N ASP A 241 13.60 -10.33 0.93
CA ASP A 241 14.97 -10.22 1.42
C ASP A 241 15.96 -10.82 0.41
N ARG A 242 15.68 -12.04 -0.11
CA ARG A 242 16.48 -12.71 -1.13
C ARG A 242 16.49 -11.93 -2.46
N ALA A 243 15.35 -11.42 -2.91
CA ALA A 243 15.28 -10.65 -4.15
C ALA A 243 16.07 -9.34 -4.06
N LEU A 244 16.17 -8.76 -2.86
CA LEU A 244 16.94 -7.55 -2.57
C LEU A 244 18.40 -7.85 -2.17
N GLU A 245 18.79 -9.11 -2.04
CA GLU A 245 20.20 -9.47 -1.78
C GLU A 245 21.05 -9.13 -3.01
N GLY A 246 22.03 -8.25 -2.82
CA GLY A 246 22.88 -7.75 -3.91
C GLY A 246 22.17 -6.80 -4.89
N ARG A 247 20.92 -6.41 -4.61
CA ARG A 247 20.12 -5.44 -5.36
C ARG A 247 19.64 -4.32 -4.46
N ASP A 248 19.36 -3.18 -5.08
CA ASP A 248 19.02 -1.94 -4.37
C ASP A 248 17.50 -1.75 -4.27
N LEU A 249 16.77 -2.05 -5.35
CA LEU A 249 15.35 -1.79 -5.51
C LEU A 249 14.66 -2.94 -6.26
N ILE A 250 13.33 -3.00 -6.10
CA ILE A 250 12.44 -3.77 -6.95
C ILE A 250 11.52 -2.79 -7.69
N LEU A 251 11.32 -2.99 -8.98
CA LEU A 251 10.36 -2.27 -9.81
C LEU A 251 9.17 -3.19 -10.11
N ALA A 252 7.96 -2.69 -9.92
CA ALA A 252 6.73 -3.43 -10.14
C ALA A 252 5.56 -2.48 -10.53
N PRO A 253 4.48 -2.98 -11.16
CA PRO A 253 3.24 -2.22 -11.28
C PRO A 253 2.59 -2.02 -9.90
N VAL A 254 1.78 -0.95 -9.76
CA VAL A 254 0.98 -0.71 -8.56
C VAL A 254 -0.35 -1.45 -8.60
N ALA A 255 -0.99 -1.49 -9.76
CA ALA A 255 -2.29 -2.11 -9.94
C ALA A 255 -2.30 -2.92 -11.25
N PRO A 256 -3.15 -3.94 -11.36
CA PRO A 256 -3.23 -4.75 -12.58
C PRO A 256 -3.83 -4.01 -13.78
N THR A 257 -4.59 -2.96 -13.55
CA THR A 257 -5.24 -2.13 -14.57
C THR A 257 -5.13 -0.66 -14.21
N THR A 258 -5.43 0.24 -15.14
CA THR A 258 -5.70 1.65 -14.88
C THR A 258 -7.04 1.83 -14.15
N ALA A 259 -7.40 3.09 -13.86
CA ALA A 259 -8.66 3.42 -13.20
C ALA A 259 -9.86 2.91 -14.01
N TYR A 260 -10.88 2.44 -13.33
CA TYR A 260 -12.14 1.96 -13.90
C TYR A 260 -13.31 2.88 -13.49
N ARG A 261 -14.49 2.72 -14.10
CA ARG A 261 -15.65 3.56 -13.85
C ARG A 261 -16.20 3.35 -12.43
N ILE A 262 -16.80 4.40 -11.86
CA ILE A 262 -17.48 4.30 -10.55
C ILE A 262 -18.63 3.28 -10.67
N GLY A 263 -18.67 2.33 -9.74
CA GLY A 263 -19.69 1.27 -9.69
C GLY A 263 -19.38 0.00 -10.50
N GLU A 264 -18.38 0.01 -11.39
CA GLU A 264 -18.10 -1.09 -12.32
C GLU A 264 -17.76 -2.42 -11.63
N LYS A 265 -17.02 -2.39 -10.52
CA LYS A 265 -16.61 -3.59 -9.78
C LYS A 265 -17.36 -3.85 -8.46
N THR A 266 -18.44 -3.11 -8.20
CA THR A 266 -19.15 -3.19 -6.91
C THR A 266 -19.96 -4.47 -6.73
N SER A 267 -20.31 -5.17 -7.82
CA SER A 267 -21.08 -6.42 -7.81
C SER A 267 -20.25 -7.66 -7.49
N ASP A 268 -18.92 -7.60 -7.69
CA ASP A 268 -18.01 -8.72 -7.47
C ASP A 268 -16.85 -8.33 -6.54
N PRO A 269 -16.96 -8.67 -5.24
CA PRO A 269 -15.90 -8.39 -4.27
C PRO A 269 -14.55 -9.02 -4.63
N LEU A 270 -14.54 -10.19 -5.30
CA LEU A 270 -13.30 -10.87 -5.65
C LEU A 270 -12.51 -10.09 -6.72
N GLN A 271 -13.20 -9.51 -7.72
CA GLN A 271 -12.56 -8.64 -8.70
C GLN A 271 -11.98 -7.36 -8.07
N MET A 272 -12.66 -6.81 -7.04
CA MET A 272 -12.10 -5.69 -6.28
C MET A 272 -10.83 -6.12 -5.53
N TYR A 273 -10.84 -7.30 -4.91
CA TYR A 273 -9.69 -7.82 -4.15
C TYR A 273 -8.48 -8.11 -5.04
N LEU A 274 -8.68 -8.60 -6.25
CA LEU A 274 -7.60 -8.81 -7.22
C LEU A 274 -6.92 -7.50 -7.63
N GLY A 275 -7.57 -6.35 -7.47
CA GLY A 275 -6.95 -5.04 -7.66
C GLY A 275 -5.75 -4.76 -6.76
N ASP A 276 -5.62 -5.48 -5.65
CA ASP A 276 -4.56 -5.28 -4.65
C ASP A 276 -3.37 -6.24 -4.80
N VAL A 277 -3.39 -7.12 -5.83
CA VAL A 277 -2.40 -8.21 -6.02
C VAL A 277 -0.96 -7.69 -6.10
N CYS A 278 -0.76 -6.49 -6.64
CA CYS A 278 0.57 -5.89 -6.78
C CYS A 278 1.07 -5.19 -5.51
N THR A 279 0.17 -4.70 -4.66
CA THR A 279 0.52 -3.87 -3.50
C THR A 279 0.57 -4.63 -2.19
N VAL A 280 -0.33 -5.58 -1.99
CA VAL A 280 -0.45 -6.41 -0.78
C VAL A 280 0.85 -7.10 -0.36
N PRO A 281 1.65 -7.69 -1.27
CA PRO A 281 2.89 -8.35 -0.87
C PRO A 281 3.85 -7.45 -0.10
N VAL A 282 3.91 -6.18 -0.47
CA VAL A 282 4.77 -5.16 0.17
C VAL A 282 4.32 -4.85 1.61
N ASN A 283 2.99 -4.82 1.86
CA ASN A 283 2.45 -4.65 3.21
C ASN A 283 2.75 -5.88 4.07
N ILE A 284 2.54 -7.08 3.53
CA ILE A 284 2.87 -8.35 4.19
C ILE A 284 4.35 -8.40 4.59
N ALA A 285 5.23 -7.94 3.72
CA ALA A 285 6.67 -7.86 4.00
C ALA A 285 7.07 -6.71 4.94
N GLY A 286 6.23 -5.69 5.11
CA GLY A 286 6.52 -4.51 5.95
C GLY A 286 7.49 -3.51 5.31
N LEU A 287 7.77 -3.66 4.01
CA LEU A 287 8.76 -2.86 3.27
C LEU A 287 8.22 -1.50 2.80
N PRO A 288 9.09 -0.50 2.60
CA PRO A 288 8.69 0.76 2.00
C PRO A 288 8.48 0.62 0.49
N ALA A 289 7.54 1.41 -0.05
CA ALA A 289 7.34 1.51 -1.49
C ALA A 289 6.84 2.91 -1.89
N LEU A 290 7.45 3.44 -2.95
CA LEU A 290 7.08 4.71 -3.58
C LEU A 290 6.32 4.42 -4.88
N SER A 291 5.07 4.87 -4.94
CA SER A 291 4.25 4.85 -6.17
C SER A 291 4.41 6.17 -6.91
N LEU A 292 4.63 6.10 -8.21
CA LEU A 292 4.70 7.27 -9.09
C LEU A 292 4.20 6.94 -10.51
N PRO A 293 3.70 7.93 -11.27
CA PRO A 293 3.25 7.72 -12.64
C PRO A 293 4.42 7.32 -13.55
N CYS A 294 4.20 6.35 -14.45
CA CYS A 294 5.21 5.91 -15.42
C CYS A 294 4.73 5.91 -16.88
N GLY A 295 3.49 6.26 -17.13
CA GLY A 295 2.88 6.33 -18.46
C GLY A 295 1.39 6.53 -18.37
N GLU A 296 0.73 6.38 -19.51
CA GLU A 296 -0.72 6.44 -19.67
C GLU A 296 -1.18 5.25 -20.54
N ASP A 297 -2.42 4.82 -20.36
CA ASP A 297 -3.03 3.87 -21.27
C ASP A 297 -3.58 4.58 -22.52
N ARG A 298 -4.18 3.81 -23.44
CA ARG A 298 -4.76 4.33 -24.69
C ARG A 298 -5.90 5.35 -24.48
N ASP A 299 -6.52 5.36 -23.29
CA ASP A 299 -7.60 6.28 -22.94
C ASP A 299 -7.08 7.52 -22.19
N GLY A 300 -5.75 7.66 -22.03
CA GLY A 300 -5.08 8.73 -21.31
C GLY A 300 -5.17 8.61 -19.79
N LEU A 301 -5.49 7.42 -19.27
CA LEU A 301 -5.52 7.18 -17.84
C LEU A 301 -4.12 6.85 -17.31
N PRO A 302 -3.72 7.41 -16.15
CA PRO A 302 -2.40 7.18 -15.59
C PRO A 302 -2.11 5.71 -15.28
N VAL A 303 -0.90 5.28 -15.60
CA VAL A 303 -0.30 4.02 -15.15
C VAL A 303 0.72 4.32 -14.07
N GLY A 304 0.57 3.67 -12.91
CA GLY A 304 1.51 3.79 -11.80
C GLY A 304 2.45 2.59 -11.70
N MET A 305 3.74 2.87 -11.52
CA MET A 305 4.73 1.90 -11.06
C MET A 305 5.02 2.11 -9.57
N GLN A 306 5.58 1.10 -8.91
CA GLN A 306 6.13 1.22 -7.57
C GLN A 306 7.59 0.80 -7.53
N LEU A 307 8.38 1.58 -6.80
CA LEU A 307 9.74 1.23 -6.37
C LEU A 307 9.65 0.67 -4.95
N ILE A 308 10.11 -0.54 -4.74
CA ILE A 308 10.10 -1.21 -3.44
C ILE A 308 11.55 -1.34 -2.97
N GLY A 309 11.83 -0.98 -1.73
CA GLY A 309 13.17 -1.04 -1.17
C GLY A 309 13.26 -1.90 0.09
N LYS A 310 14.48 -2.08 0.58
CA LYS A 310 14.71 -2.66 1.91
C LYS A 310 14.08 -1.79 2.99
N ALA A 311 13.76 -2.37 4.12
CA ALA A 311 13.34 -1.58 5.28
C ALA A 311 14.35 -0.45 5.54
N TYR A 312 13.83 0.76 5.77
CA TYR A 312 14.60 1.98 6.03
C TYR A 312 15.37 2.55 4.83
N SER A 313 15.00 2.20 3.61
CA SER A 313 15.63 2.71 2.39
C SER A 313 14.79 3.79 1.67
N GLU A 314 13.92 4.50 2.37
CA GLU A 314 13.03 5.54 1.81
C GLU A 314 13.80 6.60 1.03
N ALA A 315 14.96 7.07 1.53
CA ALA A 315 15.79 8.04 0.84
C ALA A 315 16.27 7.54 -0.54
N LEU A 316 16.58 6.24 -0.66
CA LEU A 316 16.95 5.62 -1.93
C LEU A 316 15.76 5.54 -2.88
N LEU A 317 14.55 5.25 -2.36
CA LEU A 317 13.31 5.26 -3.16
C LEU A 317 13.02 6.65 -3.72
N TYR A 318 13.15 7.69 -2.89
CA TYR A 318 12.99 9.08 -3.33
C TYR A 318 14.04 9.48 -4.37
N ARG A 319 15.30 9.14 -4.14
CA ARG A 319 16.38 9.36 -5.10
C ARG A 319 16.08 8.73 -6.46
N ALA A 320 15.66 7.46 -6.48
CA ALA A 320 15.35 6.75 -7.72
C ALA A 320 14.09 7.29 -8.40
N GLY A 321 13.02 7.57 -7.62
CA GLY A 321 11.80 8.18 -8.13
C GLY A 321 12.03 9.57 -8.72
N TYR A 322 12.84 10.40 -8.05
CA TYR A 322 13.17 11.74 -8.53
C TYR A 322 13.97 11.70 -9.84
N ALA A 323 14.98 10.84 -9.94
CA ALA A 323 15.75 10.69 -11.18
C ALA A 323 14.85 10.29 -12.36
N PHE A 324 13.90 9.38 -12.14
CA PHE A 324 12.91 8.99 -13.15
C PHE A 324 11.99 10.15 -13.54
N GLU A 325 11.48 10.90 -12.56
CA GLU A 325 10.59 12.04 -12.78
C GLU A 325 11.28 13.16 -13.57
N GLN A 326 12.56 13.48 -13.28
CA GLN A 326 13.29 14.50 -14.01
C GLN A 326 13.59 14.10 -15.46
N ALA A 327 14.00 12.84 -15.70
CA ALA A 327 14.20 12.34 -17.05
C ALA A 327 12.93 12.45 -17.92
N GLY A 328 11.74 12.22 -17.34
CA GLY A 328 10.48 12.39 -18.04
C GLY A 328 10.08 13.84 -18.35
N LYS A 329 10.73 14.84 -17.72
CA LYS A 329 10.52 16.26 -18.02
C LYS A 329 11.42 16.73 -19.18
N GLU A 330 12.60 16.12 -19.30
CA GLU A 330 13.55 16.42 -20.40
C GLU A 330 13.07 15.86 -21.74
N ASP A 331 12.24 14.81 -21.72
CA ASP A 331 11.66 14.18 -22.92
C ASP A 331 10.41 14.94 -23.47
N ARG A 332 9.91 15.96 -22.78
CA ARG A 332 8.75 16.79 -23.17
C ARG A 332 9.19 18.16 -23.68
#